data_043d2edee68721d5586335e68362e3a9
#
_entry.id   043d2edee68721d5586335e68362e3a9
#
_cell.length_a   1.000
_cell.length_b   1.000
_cell.length_c   1.000
_cell.angle_alpha   90.00
_cell.angle_beta   90.00
_cell.angle_gamma   90.00
#
_symmetry.space_group_name_H-M   'P 1'
#
loop_
_entity.id
_entity.type
_entity.pdbx_description
1 polymer ?
#
loop_
_entity_poly.entity_id
_entity_poly.type
_entity_poly.pdbx_seq_one_letter_code
_entity_poly.pdbx_strand_id
1 'polypeptide(L)'
;DSLKMKAIEDHFGPGEAVVMAVKAGADIVLMPGDLEEALQALLEEIRAGRISEARVDASVKRILELKQKMGLLSKQGLSSGEPGANLEARLKAAQALVGCAEHLSVEREAAEKAVTLLKNDGMMLPFRLKDGDRVVLFAPWSNRLELMEETLAQIVQDAEIKDVKIEGFVYENLTALNEQQKKALQTADYIVLGSYSYDLESRVPGSHWLPDFALDTLAQAEEAGKPVAVLAIRNPYDIAYMPTAKAFLAVYGAAEGPNIPAGIRAIFGIVKPQGKLPVSIPDAGGGNLYECGYGLEYPE
;
A
#
# COMPACT_ATOMS: atom_id res chain seq x y z
N ASP A 1 -15.56 -2.02 8.87
CA ASP A 1 -15.33 -1.50 7.52
C ASP A 1 -16.64 -1.53 6.73
N SER A 2 -16.64 -1.04 5.49
CA SER A 2 -17.86 -0.96 4.66
C SER A 2 -18.41 -2.36 4.33
N LEU A 3 -19.72 -2.55 4.50
CA LEU A 3 -20.38 -3.78 4.05
C LEU A 3 -20.65 -3.81 2.53
N LYS A 4 -20.34 -2.70 1.80
CA LYS A 4 -20.32 -2.68 0.33
C LYS A 4 -19.03 -3.22 -0.27
N MET A 5 -18.13 -3.76 0.54
CA MET A 5 -16.96 -4.44 -0.01
C MET A 5 -17.39 -5.66 -0.80
N LYS A 6 -16.86 -5.81 -2.02
CA LYS A 6 -17.24 -6.85 -2.98
C LYS A 6 -17.27 -8.26 -2.36
N ALA A 7 -16.28 -8.59 -1.53
CA ALA A 7 -16.23 -9.87 -0.84
C ALA A 7 -17.43 -10.11 0.13
N ILE A 8 -18.06 -9.05 0.61
CA ILE A 8 -19.28 -9.16 1.43
C ILE A 8 -20.50 -9.25 0.52
N GLU A 9 -20.63 -8.34 -0.47
CA GLU A 9 -21.77 -8.31 -1.38
C GLU A 9 -21.92 -9.58 -2.22
N ASP A 10 -20.81 -10.21 -2.61
CA ASP A 10 -20.83 -11.46 -3.41
C ASP A 10 -21.29 -12.69 -2.62
N HIS A 11 -21.26 -12.64 -1.27
CA HIS A 11 -21.54 -13.81 -0.43
C HIS A 11 -22.73 -13.65 0.52
N PHE A 12 -23.14 -12.42 0.83
CA PHE A 12 -24.18 -12.14 1.82
C PHE A 12 -25.14 -11.06 1.30
N GLY A 13 -26.44 -11.28 1.53
CA GLY A 13 -27.43 -10.23 1.31
C GLY A 13 -27.25 -9.06 2.28
N PRO A 14 -27.75 -7.84 1.92
CA PRO A 14 -27.58 -6.63 2.74
C PRO A 14 -28.10 -6.78 4.16
N GLY A 15 -29.26 -7.39 4.35
CA GLY A 15 -29.83 -7.66 5.66
C GLY A 15 -29.06 -8.70 6.45
N GLU A 16 -28.63 -9.80 5.82
CA GLU A 16 -27.86 -10.86 6.44
C GLU A 16 -26.50 -10.36 6.94
N ALA A 17 -25.76 -9.63 6.11
CA ALA A 17 -24.46 -9.09 6.48
C ALA A 17 -24.53 -8.19 7.73
N VAL A 18 -25.57 -7.35 7.82
CA VAL A 18 -25.79 -6.46 8.96
C VAL A 18 -26.13 -7.24 10.23
N VAL A 19 -27.02 -8.22 10.14
CA VAL A 19 -27.37 -9.08 11.27
C VAL A 19 -26.17 -9.83 11.82
N MET A 20 -25.35 -10.41 10.92
CA MET A 20 -24.12 -11.10 11.30
C MET A 20 -23.13 -10.17 11.99
N ALA A 21 -22.93 -8.96 11.45
CA ALA A 21 -22.03 -7.98 12.04
C ALA A 21 -22.45 -7.59 13.45
N VAL A 22 -23.73 -7.31 13.67
CA VAL A 22 -24.27 -6.98 15.01
C VAL A 22 -24.16 -8.15 15.97
N LYS A 23 -24.46 -9.37 15.53
CA LYS A 23 -24.31 -10.59 16.36
C LYS A 23 -22.84 -10.85 16.70
N ALA A 24 -21.92 -10.55 15.80
CA ALA A 24 -20.47 -10.64 16.04
C ALA A 24 -19.91 -9.54 16.97
N GLY A 25 -20.73 -8.54 17.33
CA GLY A 25 -20.35 -7.53 18.31
C GLY A 25 -20.13 -6.11 17.77
N ALA A 26 -20.37 -5.86 16.49
CA ALA A 26 -20.27 -4.52 15.91
C ALA A 26 -21.34 -3.58 16.53
N ASP A 27 -20.92 -2.41 16.98
CA ASP A 27 -21.80 -1.39 17.55
C ASP A 27 -22.35 -0.44 16.47
N ILE A 28 -21.59 -0.23 15.40
CA ILE A 28 -21.95 0.60 14.26
C ILE A 28 -21.76 -0.22 12.99
N VAL A 29 -22.74 -0.21 12.12
CA VAL A 29 -22.66 -0.84 10.80
C VAL A 29 -22.45 0.25 9.76
N LEU A 30 -21.35 0.14 9.02
CA LEU A 30 -20.94 1.14 8.04
C LEU A 30 -21.33 0.72 6.63
N MET A 31 -22.05 1.61 5.93
CA MET A 31 -22.38 1.47 4.50
C MET A 31 -22.99 0.09 4.19
N PRO A 32 -24.17 -0.28 4.70
CA PRO A 32 -24.87 -1.48 4.24
C PRO A 32 -25.23 -1.34 2.75
N GLY A 33 -25.33 -2.45 2.04
CA GLY A 33 -25.69 -2.47 0.62
C GLY A 33 -27.04 -1.78 0.35
N ASP A 34 -28.05 -2.12 1.15
CA ASP A 34 -29.36 -1.48 1.21
C ASP A 34 -29.69 -1.11 2.66
N LEU A 35 -29.96 0.17 2.93
CA LEU A 35 -30.22 0.66 4.28
C LEU A 35 -31.59 0.22 4.82
N GLU A 36 -32.61 0.20 3.96
CA GLU A 36 -33.96 -0.16 4.37
C GLU A 36 -34.05 -1.65 4.69
N GLU A 37 -33.51 -2.50 3.81
CA GLU A 37 -33.43 -3.94 4.03
C GLU A 37 -32.62 -4.27 5.30
N ALA A 38 -31.49 -3.59 5.49
CA ALA A 38 -30.65 -3.76 6.68
C ALA A 38 -31.39 -3.42 7.97
N LEU A 39 -32.15 -2.33 7.97
CA LEU A 39 -32.96 -1.90 9.12
C LEU A 39 -34.08 -2.92 9.41
N GLN A 40 -34.80 -3.35 8.39
CA GLN A 40 -35.88 -4.32 8.55
C GLN A 40 -35.37 -5.66 9.09
N ALA A 41 -34.25 -6.16 8.55
CA ALA A 41 -33.62 -7.38 9.03
C ALA A 41 -33.24 -7.31 10.52
N LEU A 42 -32.64 -6.20 10.97
CA LEU A 42 -32.33 -5.98 12.38
C LEU A 42 -33.58 -5.95 13.26
N LEU A 43 -34.63 -5.24 12.83
CA LEU A 43 -35.88 -5.14 13.57
C LEU A 43 -36.58 -6.52 13.72
N GLU A 44 -36.53 -7.33 12.67
CA GLU A 44 -37.07 -8.71 12.72
C GLU A 44 -36.28 -9.60 13.71
N GLU A 45 -34.96 -9.50 13.71
CA GLU A 45 -34.11 -10.25 14.65
C GLU A 45 -34.35 -9.84 16.10
N ILE A 46 -34.54 -8.54 16.36
CA ILE A 46 -34.86 -8.01 17.70
C ILE A 46 -36.23 -8.47 18.14
N ARG A 47 -37.27 -8.31 17.27
CA ARG A 47 -38.67 -8.75 17.58
C ARG A 47 -38.78 -10.25 17.83
N ALA A 48 -37.94 -11.04 17.14
CA ALA A 48 -37.85 -12.48 17.32
C ALA A 48 -36.98 -12.90 18.53
N GLY A 49 -36.40 -11.95 19.26
CA GLY A 49 -35.55 -12.21 20.41
C GLY A 49 -34.19 -12.84 20.07
N ARG A 50 -33.79 -12.88 18.80
CA ARG A 50 -32.49 -13.42 18.37
C ARG A 50 -31.35 -12.40 18.52
N ILE A 51 -31.69 -11.11 18.60
CA ILE A 51 -30.83 -10.03 19.10
C ILE A 51 -31.57 -9.42 20.28
N SER A 52 -30.99 -9.43 21.48
CA SER A 52 -31.66 -8.89 22.67
C SER A 52 -31.62 -7.36 22.67
N GLU A 53 -32.66 -6.73 23.24
CA GLU A 53 -32.69 -5.29 23.47
C GLU A 53 -31.46 -4.84 24.30
N ALA A 54 -31.08 -5.61 25.31
CA ALA A 54 -29.89 -5.33 26.11
C ALA A 54 -28.61 -5.26 25.27
N ARG A 55 -28.51 -6.05 24.18
CA ARG A 55 -27.39 -5.97 23.23
C ARG A 55 -27.41 -4.63 22.46
N VAL A 56 -28.58 -4.18 22.04
CA VAL A 56 -28.78 -2.89 21.36
C VAL A 56 -28.45 -1.74 22.30
N ASP A 57 -28.98 -1.77 23.51
CA ASP A 57 -28.72 -0.76 24.54
C ASP A 57 -27.24 -0.62 24.89
N ALA A 58 -26.53 -1.76 24.96
CA ALA A 58 -25.10 -1.76 25.20
C ALA A 58 -24.30 -1.07 24.04
N SER A 59 -24.72 -1.24 22.80
CA SER A 59 -24.16 -0.54 21.64
C SER A 59 -24.45 0.96 21.70
N VAL A 60 -25.71 1.33 21.93
CA VAL A 60 -26.16 2.73 22.04
C VAL A 60 -25.39 3.44 23.17
N LYS A 61 -25.24 2.79 24.32
CA LYS A 61 -24.47 3.33 25.44
C LYS A 61 -23.03 3.66 25.05
N ARG A 62 -22.31 2.71 24.42
CA ARG A 62 -20.92 2.93 23.96
C ARG A 62 -20.82 4.08 22.95
N ILE A 63 -21.78 4.17 22.02
CA ILE A 63 -21.83 5.26 21.04
C ILE A 63 -22.06 6.61 21.72
N LEU A 64 -22.99 6.68 22.67
CA LEU A 64 -23.29 7.91 23.42
C LEU A 64 -22.13 8.33 24.33
N GLU A 65 -21.49 7.39 25.01
CA GLU A 65 -20.29 7.65 25.81
C GLU A 65 -19.14 8.23 24.96
N LEU A 66 -18.92 7.69 23.75
CA LEU A 66 -17.93 8.22 22.82
C LEU A 66 -18.31 9.64 22.36
N LYS A 67 -19.58 9.86 21.99
CA LYS A 67 -20.08 11.19 21.61
C LYS A 67 -19.93 12.20 22.73
N GLN A 68 -20.20 11.78 23.98
CA GLN A 68 -20.02 12.63 25.16
C GLN A 68 -18.54 12.98 25.38
N LYS A 69 -17.64 11.98 25.31
CA LYS A 69 -16.19 12.18 25.40
C LYS A 69 -15.66 13.15 24.34
N MET A 70 -16.23 13.12 23.13
CA MET A 70 -15.88 14.02 22.04
C MET A 70 -16.58 15.40 22.12
N GLY A 71 -17.38 15.65 23.17
CA GLY A 71 -18.12 16.91 23.34
C GLY A 71 -19.32 17.11 22.42
N LEU A 72 -19.74 16.07 21.66
CA LEU A 72 -20.81 16.16 20.68
C LEU A 72 -22.22 16.21 21.31
N LEU A 73 -22.37 15.80 22.56
CA LEU A 73 -23.65 15.80 23.29
C LEU A 73 -23.85 17.01 24.20
N SER A 74 -22.89 17.90 24.32
CA SER A 74 -23.06 19.13 25.07
C SER A 74 -23.96 20.10 24.29
N LYS A 75 -24.79 20.87 25.00
CA LYS A 75 -25.61 21.94 24.39
C LYS A 75 -24.75 22.92 23.56
N GLN A 76 -23.50 23.10 23.94
CA GLN A 76 -22.51 23.90 23.24
C GLN A 76 -21.94 23.21 22.00
N GLY A 77 -21.91 21.86 21.95
CA GLY A 77 -21.41 21.08 20.80
C GLY A 77 -22.38 20.97 19.62
N LEU A 78 -23.69 21.03 19.91
CA LEU A 78 -24.73 20.93 18.86
C LEU A 78 -25.31 22.28 18.45
N SER A 79 -25.14 23.32 19.27
CA SER A 79 -25.80 24.62 19.07
C SER A 79 -24.88 25.75 18.64
N SER A 80 -23.59 25.53 18.58
CA SER A 80 -22.70 26.59 18.11
C SER A 80 -22.44 26.45 16.60
N GLY A 81 -23.37 26.93 15.82
CA GLY A 81 -23.11 27.44 14.49
C GLY A 81 -22.16 28.64 14.50
N GLU A 82 -21.62 29.00 15.65
CA GLU A 82 -20.46 29.88 15.75
C GLU A 82 -19.22 28.97 15.84
N PRO A 83 -18.28 29.05 14.88
CA PRO A 83 -16.94 28.55 15.09
C PRO A 83 -16.38 29.31 16.28
N GLY A 84 -16.55 28.71 17.45
CA GLY A 84 -16.37 29.39 18.72
C GLY A 84 -14.96 29.96 18.86
N ALA A 85 -14.82 30.86 19.84
CA ALA A 85 -13.62 31.58 20.26
C ALA A 85 -12.32 30.74 20.44
N ASN A 86 -12.33 29.47 20.04
CA ASN A 86 -11.21 28.53 20.14
C ASN A 86 -10.84 27.84 18.82
N LEU A 87 -11.43 28.21 17.67
CA LEU A 87 -11.11 27.57 16.40
C LEU A 87 -9.65 27.80 16.01
N GLU A 88 -9.18 29.01 16.15
CA GLU A 88 -7.77 29.38 15.83
C GLU A 88 -6.79 28.59 16.71
N ALA A 89 -7.05 28.49 18.02
CA ALA A 89 -6.23 27.69 18.91
C ALA A 89 -6.26 26.19 18.58
N ARG A 90 -7.44 25.66 18.19
CA ARG A 90 -7.58 24.27 17.74
C ARG A 90 -6.86 24.01 16.42
N LEU A 91 -6.95 24.91 15.46
CA LEU A 91 -6.22 24.83 14.20
C LEU A 91 -4.71 24.86 14.43
N LYS A 92 -4.23 25.78 15.27
CA LYS A 92 -2.81 25.87 15.64
C LYS A 92 -2.34 24.59 16.34
N ALA A 93 -3.14 24.04 17.27
CA ALA A 93 -2.81 22.78 17.93
C ALA A 93 -2.81 21.59 16.94
N ALA A 94 -3.76 21.53 16.00
CA ALA A 94 -3.79 20.51 14.96
C ALA A 94 -2.57 20.62 14.03
N GLN A 95 -2.22 21.82 13.60
CA GLN A 95 -1.03 22.07 12.77
C GLN A 95 0.28 21.71 13.47
N ALA A 96 0.35 21.88 14.79
CA ALA A 96 1.53 21.52 15.58
C ALA A 96 1.64 19.98 15.81
N LEU A 97 0.52 19.27 15.77
CA LEU A 97 0.47 17.84 16.09
C LEU A 97 0.44 16.96 14.84
N VAL A 98 -0.40 17.30 13.85
CA VAL A 98 -0.55 16.52 12.63
C VAL A 98 0.70 16.65 11.77
N GLY A 99 1.33 15.53 11.47
CA GLY A 99 2.58 15.50 10.70
C GLY A 99 3.79 16.07 11.44
N CYS A 100 3.77 16.11 12.78
CA CYS A 100 4.94 16.52 13.55
C CYS A 100 6.10 15.51 13.35
N ALA A 101 7.33 15.95 13.62
CA ALA A 101 8.54 15.16 13.39
C ALA A 101 8.52 13.79 14.07
N GLU A 102 7.92 13.71 15.26
CA GLU A 102 7.76 12.46 16.02
C GLU A 102 6.84 11.48 15.27
N HIS A 103 5.67 11.94 14.79
CA HIS A 103 4.74 11.10 14.04
C HIS A 103 5.34 10.63 12.70
N LEU A 104 6.01 11.53 11.96
CA LEU A 104 6.69 11.19 10.72
C LEU A 104 7.86 10.21 10.95
N SER A 105 8.52 10.27 12.10
CA SER A 105 9.57 9.31 12.46
C SER A 105 8.99 7.90 12.68
N VAL A 106 7.87 7.80 13.41
CA VAL A 106 7.17 6.52 13.63
C VAL A 106 6.66 5.93 12.32
N GLU A 107 6.09 6.77 11.45
CA GLU A 107 5.63 6.35 10.12
C GLU A 107 6.77 5.80 9.27
N ARG A 108 7.91 6.49 9.25
CA ARG A 108 9.12 6.04 8.54
C ARG A 108 9.64 4.72 9.10
N GLU A 109 9.76 4.61 10.40
CA GLU A 109 10.22 3.38 11.06
C GLU A 109 9.30 2.20 10.73
N ALA A 110 7.99 2.40 10.75
CA ALA A 110 7.01 1.38 10.37
C ALA A 110 7.18 0.95 8.91
N ALA A 111 7.34 1.91 7.99
CA ALA A 111 7.55 1.63 6.58
C ALA A 111 8.86 0.86 6.34
N GLU A 112 9.97 1.24 6.99
CA GLU A 112 11.26 0.56 6.85
C GLU A 112 11.19 -0.89 7.38
N LYS A 113 10.51 -1.11 8.51
CA LYS A 113 10.29 -2.47 9.08
C LYS A 113 9.36 -3.33 8.23
N ALA A 114 8.45 -2.72 7.46
CA ALA A 114 7.52 -3.43 6.60
C ALA A 114 8.14 -3.90 5.29
N VAL A 115 9.29 -3.37 4.86
CA VAL A 115 9.93 -3.77 3.60
C VAL A 115 10.17 -5.27 3.58
N THR A 116 9.50 -5.97 2.66
CA THR A 116 9.54 -7.43 2.52
C THR A 116 10.30 -7.83 1.27
N LEU A 117 11.45 -8.49 1.42
CA LEU A 117 12.20 -9.05 0.31
C LEU A 117 11.66 -10.44 -0.01
N LEU A 118 11.08 -10.61 -1.21
CA LEU A 118 10.47 -11.88 -1.63
C LEU A 118 11.39 -12.72 -2.48
N LYS A 119 12.26 -12.08 -3.26
CA LYS A 119 13.20 -12.77 -4.15
C LYS A 119 14.51 -12.00 -4.25
N ASN A 120 15.64 -12.71 -4.26
CA ASN A 120 16.97 -12.14 -4.41
C ASN A 120 17.93 -13.18 -4.99
N ASP A 121 17.67 -13.57 -6.24
CA ASP A 121 18.43 -14.60 -6.92
C ASP A 121 19.87 -14.13 -7.16
N GLY A 122 20.81 -14.99 -6.83
CA GLY A 122 22.23 -14.68 -6.96
C GLY A 122 22.73 -13.56 -6.04
N MET A 123 21.98 -13.22 -4.98
CA MET A 123 22.31 -12.11 -4.07
C MET A 123 22.50 -10.78 -4.83
N MET A 124 21.60 -10.52 -5.80
CA MET A 124 21.65 -9.32 -6.64
C MET A 124 21.53 -8.03 -5.81
N LEU A 125 20.71 -8.04 -4.78
CA LEU A 125 20.53 -6.94 -3.84
C LEU A 125 21.37 -7.14 -2.58
N PRO A 126 21.79 -6.05 -1.95
CA PRO A 126 21.55 -4.66 -2.32
C PRO A 126 22.45 -4.19 -3.47
N PHE A 127 21.93 -3.30 -4.31
CA PHE A 127 22.75 -2.58 -5.30
C PHE A 127 23.80 -1.72 -4.60
N ARG A 128 25.00 -1.67 -5.18
CA ARG A 128 26.14 -0.91 -4.63
C ARG A 128 26.58 0.16 -5.61
N LEU A 129 26.05 1.38 -5.41
CA LEU A 129 26.37 2.53 -6.25
C LEU A 129 27.85 2.89 -6.19
N LYS A 130 28.37 3.33 -7.35
CA LYS A 130 29.71 3.84 -7.56
C LYS A 130 29.66 5.14 -8.34
N ASP A 131 30.76 5.86 -8.33
CA ASP A 131 30.92 7.07 -9.14
C ASP A 131 30.67 6.77 -10.62
N GLY A 132 29.83 7.58 -11.24
CA GLY A 132 29.50 7.49 -12.65
C GLY A 132 28.38 6.51 -13.02
N ASP A 133 27.83 5.74 -12.06
CA ASP A 133 26.75 4.78 -12.32
C ASP A 133 25.50 5.46 -12.89
N ARG A 134 24.77 4.68 -13.69
CA ARG A 134 23.49 5.07 -14.28
C ARG A 134 22.37 4.23 -13.69
N VAL A 135 21.38 4.89 -13.10
CA VAL A 135 20.20 4.24 -12.55
C VAL A 135 18.97 4.66 -13.34
N VAL A 136 18.24 3.67 -13.83
CA VAL A 136 16.96 3.90 -14.52
C VAL A 136 15.81 3.49 -13.60
N LEU A 137 14.84 4.38 -13.46
CA LEU A 137 13.65 4.20 -12.64
C LEU A 137 12.42 4.17 -13.53
N PHE A 138 11.58 3.16 -13.36
CA PHE A 138 10.25 3.08 -13.97
C PHE A 138 9.18 3.13 -12.89
N ALA A 139 8.19 4.00 -13.06
CA ALA A 139 7.07 4.11 -12.14
C ALA A 139 5.74 4.26 -12.87
N PRO A 140 4.60 3.83 -12.28
CA PRO A 140 3.30 3.92 -12.93
C PRO A 140 2.81 5.36 -13.10
N TRP A 141 3.18 6.28 -12.19
CA TRP A 141 2.75 7.68 -12.19
C TRP A 141 3.86 8.61 -11.71
N SER A 142 3.78 9.89 -12.08
CA SER A 142 4.77 10.92 -11.78
C SER A 142 5.06 11.05 -10.29
N ASN A 143 4.04 11.12 -9.45
CA ASN A 143 4.22 11.25 -8.01
C ASN A 143 4.91 10.03 -7.34
N ARG A 144 4.87 8.85 -7.94
CA ARG A 144 5.66 7.69 -7.48
C ARG A 144 7.08 7.79 -7.96
N LEU A 145 7.26 8.23 -9.20
CA LEU A 145 8.58 8.46 -9.76
C LEU A 145 9.35 9.53 -8.97
N GLU A 146 8.73 10.66 -8.68
CA GLU A 146 9.31 11.73 -7.86
C GLU A 146 9.83 11.21 -6.52
N LEU A 147 9.04 10.42 -5.79
CA LEU A 147 9.49 9.80 -4.52
C LEU A 147 10.70 8.87 -4.70
N MET A 148 10.76 8.13 -5.81
CA MET A 148 11.90 7.24 -6.11
C MET A 148 13.14 8.08 -6.43
N GLU A 149 13.02 9.09 -7.30
CA GLU A 149 14.11 9.98 -7.71
C GLU A 149 14.67 10.78 -6.54
N GLU A 150 13.81 11.44 -5.77
CA GLU A 150 14.20 12.22 -4.58
C GLU A 150 14.94 11.36 -3.56
N THR A 151 14.40 10.15 -3.29
CA THR A 151 15.02 9.23 -2.33
C THR A 151 16.40 8.77 -2.82
N LEU A 152 16.52 8.42 -4.10
CA LEU A 152 17.79 7.98 -4.66
C LEU A 152 18.81 9.12 -4.71
N ALA A 153 18.38 10.33 -5.08
CA ALA A 153 19.23 11.52 -5.05
C ALA A 153 19.76 11.79 -3.64
N GLN A 154 18.91 11.65 -2.62
CA GLN A 154 19.35 11.80 -1.23
C GLN A 154 20.38 10.74 -0.83
N ILE A 155 20.19 9.46 -1.23
CA ILE A 155 21.15 8.37 -0.96
C ILE A 155 22.51 8.69 -1.61
N VAL A 156 22.51 9.15 -2.87
CA VAL A 156 23.73 9.53 -3.60
C VAL A 156 24.44 10.68 -2.89
N GLN A 157 23.69 11.69 -2.44
CA GLN A 157 24.22 12.84 -1.71
C GLN A 157 24.83 12.43 -0.36
N ASP A 158 24.08 11.65 0.44
CA ASP A 158 24.51 11.22 1.78
C ASP A 158 25.75 10.31 1.75
N ALA A 159 25.90 9.51 0.68
CA ALA A 159 27.04 8.64 0.46
C ALA A 159 28.20 9.36 -0.29
N GLU A 160 28.06 10.63 -0.63
CA GLU A 160 29.04 11.43 -1.38
C GLU A 160 29.50 10.81 -2.71
N ILE A 161 28.62 10.01 -3.37
CA ILE A 161 28.91 9.35 -4.65
C ILE A 161 28.80 10.39 -5.78
N LYS A 162 29.77 10.40 -6.70
CA LYS A 162 29.88 11.43 -7.73
C LYS A 162 29.32 10.97 -9.07
N ASP A 163 28.80 11.93 -9.84
CA ASP A 163 28.45 11.76 -11.25
C ASP A 163 27.40 10.65 -11.52
N VAL A 164 26.61 10.25 -10.50
CA VAL A 164 25.52 9.29 -10.68
C VAL A 164 24.43 9.95 -11.54
N LYS A 165 23.99 9.22 -12.57
CA LYS A 165 22.90 9.65 -13.46
C LYS A 165 21.64 8.91 -13.11
N ILE A 166 20.61 9.65 -12.72
CA ILE A 166 19.28 9.11 -12.45
C ILE A 166 18.37 9.51 -13.61
N GLU A 167 17.74 8.55 -14.25
CA GLU A 167 16.82 8.77 -15.36
C GLU A 167 15.50 8.05 -15.07
N GLY A 168 14.41 8.82 -14.91
CA GLY A 168 13.10 8.33 -14.55
C GLY A 168 12.12 8.34 -15.70
N PHE A 169 11.24 7.33 -15.75
CA PHE A 169 10.19 7.19 -16.75
C PHE A 169 8.87 6.81 -16.11
N VAL A 170 7.82 7.55 -16.44
CA VAL A 170 6.44 7.17 -16.15
C VAL A 170 5.96 6.26 -17.27
N TYR A 171 5.39 5.10 -16.92
CA TYR A 171 4.85 4.17 -17.92
C TYR A 171 3.31 4.17 -18.00
N GLU A 172 2.59 4.59 -16.95
CA GLU A 172 1.13 4.69 -16.88
C GLU A 172 0.41 3.56 -17.67
N ASN A 173 -0.13 3.87 -18.86
CA ASN A 173 -0.88 2.93 -19.70
C ASN A 173 -0.01 2.25 -20.77
N LEU A 174 1.31 2.32 -20.70
CA LEU A 174 2.18 1.64 -21.63
C LEU A 174 2.22 0.13 -21.35
N THR A 175 2.24 -0.65 -22.41
CA THR A 175 2.35 -2.12 -22.36
C THR A 175 3.75 -2.62 -22.72
N ALA A 176 4.60 -1.74 -23.28
CA ALA A 176 5.96 -2.06 -23.67
C ALA A 176 6.84 -0.80 -23.62
N LEU A 177 8.16 -1.01 -23.54
CA LEU A 177 9.17 0.05 -23.60
C LEU A 177 9.19 0.72 -24.98
N ASN A 178 9.22 2.05 -24.99
CA ASN A 178 9.53 2.81 -26.21
C ASN A 178 11.05 2.87 -26.45
N GLU A 179 11.47 3.41 -27.60
CA GLU A 179 12.88 3.43 -28.01
C GLU A 179 13.80 4.23 -27.04
N GLN A 180 13.29 5.31 -26.44
CA GLN A 180 14.04 6.08 -25.46
C GLN A 180 14.27 5.25 -24.18
N GLN A 181 13.22 4.60 -23.68
CA GLN A 181 13.27 3.75 -22.50
C GLN A 181 14.18 2.53 -22.73
N LYS A 182 14.13 1.88 -23.91
CA LYS A 182 15.03 0.80 -24.27
C LYS A 182 16.50 1.25 -24.26
N LYS A 183 16.77 2.41 -24.85
CA LYS A 183 18.13 2.98 -24.87
C LYS A 183 18.64 3.27 -23.46
N ALA A 184 17.80 3.85 -22.60
CA ALA A 184 18.14 4.10 -21.21
C ALA A 184 18.44 2.79 -20.47
N LEU A 185 17.56 1.80 -20.60
CA LEU A 185 17.73 0.46 -20.02
C LEU A 185 19.05 -0.20 -20.45
N GLN A 186 19.39 -0.17 -21.75
CA GLN A 186 20.62 -0.75 -22.27
C GLN A 186 21.90 -0.13 -21.69
N THR A 187 21.84 1.15 -21.31
CA THR A 187 22.99 1.88 -20.77
C THR A 187 23.00 1.97 -19.24
N ALA A 188 21.98 1.45 -18.58
CA ALA A 188 21.85 1.45 -17.12
C ALA A 188 22.85 0.46 -16.48
N ASP A 189 23.34 0.82 -15.29
CA ASP A 189 24.05 -0.10 -14.40
C ASP A 189 23.06 -0.79 -13.46
N TYR A 190 22.01 -0.07 -13.05
CA TYR A 190 20.91 -0.58 -12.23
C TYR A 190 19.56 -0.10 -12.73
N ILE A 191 18.57 -0.95 -12.60
CA ILE A 191 17.18 -0.63 -12.96
C ILE A 191 16.27 -0.91 -11.75
N VAL A 192 15.39 0.04 -11.43
CA VAL A 192 14.32 -0.16 -10.47
C VAL A 192 12.97 -0.02 -11.18
N LEU A 193 12.19 -1.08 -11.13
CA LEU A 193 10.87 -1.15 -11.71
C LEU A 193 9.81 -1.10 -10.60
N GLY A 194 9.18 0.05 -10.41
CA GLY A 194 8.02 0.18 -9.53
C GLY A 194 6.81 -0.51 -10.14
N SER A 195 6.32 -1.56 -9.53
CA SER A 195 5.10 -2.25 -9.96
C SER A 195 3.89 -1.83 -9.12
N TYR A 196 2.73 -1.77 -9.75
CA TYR A 196 1.50 -1.37 -9.09
C TYR A 196 0.29 -1.99 -9.77
N SER A 197 -0.36 -2.94 -9.12
CA SER A 197 -1.67 -3.43 -9.55
C SER A 197 -2.74 -2.96 -8.57
N TYR A 198 -3.79 -2.32 -9.10
CA TYR A 198 -4.89 -1.78 -8.32
C TYR A 198 -5.90 -2.87 -7.94
N ASP A 199 -6.26 -3.68 -8.89
CA ASP A 199 -7.26 -4.75 -8.78
C ASP A 199 -6.79 -6.03 -9.48
N LEU A 200 -7.62 -7.08 -9.42
CA LEU A 200 -7.30 -8.37 -10.05
C LEU A 200 -7.35 -8.29 -11.59
N GLU A 201 -8.18 -7.41 -12.15
CA GLU A 201 -8.31 -7.27 -13.60
C GLU A 201 -7.05 -6.64 -14.20
N SER A 202 -6.42 -5.71 -13.48
CA SER A 202 -5.16 -5.10 -13.91
C SER A 202 -3.97 -6.07 -13.95
N ARG A 203 -4.13 -7.29 -13.44
CA ARG A 203 -3.11 -8.33 -13.42
C ARG A 203 -3.25 -9.34 -14.55
N VAL A 204 -4.30 -9.22 -15.38
CA VAL A 204 -4.51 -10.13 -16.50
C VAL A 204 -3.63 -9.70 -17.66
N PRO A 205 -2.84 -10.61 -18.28
CA PRO A 205 -2.04 -10.31 -19.46
C PRO A 205 -2.90 -9.68 -20.58
N GLY A 206 -2.39 -8.63 -21.20
CA GLY A 206 -3.12 -7.85 -22.21
C GLY A 206 -4.02 -6.75 -21.62
N SER A 207 -4.05 -6.57 -20.30
CA SER A 207 -4.66 -5.38 -19.68
C SER A 207 -3.81 -4.14 -19.96
N HIS A 208 -4.36 -2.94 -19.70
CA HIS A 208 -3.64 -1.67 -19.93
C HIS A 208 -2.46 -1.43 -18.98
N TRP A 209 -2.27 -2.32 -18.02
CA TRP A 209 -1.37 -2.12 -16.91
C TRP A 209 -0.29 -3.18 -16.86
N LEU A 210 0.22 -3.39 -15.69
CA LEU A 210 0.90 -4.59 -15.30
C LEU A 210 -0.01 -5.81 -15.55
N PRO A 211 0.54 -6.93 -15.98
CA PRO A 211 1.97 -7.17 -15.98
C PRO A 211 2.69 -6.82 -17.27
N ASP A 212 2.01 -6.40 -18.35
CA ASP A 212 2.60 -6.31 -19.70
C ASP A 212 3.86 -5.45 -19.75
N PHE A 213 3.81 -4.20 -19.27
CA PHE A 213 4.99 -3.33 -19.26
C PHE A 213 6.12 -3.90 -18.42
N ALA A 214 5.79 -4.46 -17.25
CA ALA A 214 6.78 -5.05 -16.36
C ALA A 214 7.43 -6.29 -16.97
N LEU A 215 6.66 -7.13 -17.64
CA LEU A 215 7.18 -8.32 -18.34
C LEU A 215 8.08 -7.93 -19.51
N ASP A 216 7.70 -6.92 -20.32
CA ASP A 216 8.57 -6.41 -21.39
C ASP A 216 9.87 -5.82 -20.82
N THR A 217 9.78 -5.02 -19.74
CA THR A 217 10.96 -4.45 -19.07
C THR A 217 11.91 -5.53 -18.57
N LEU A 218 11.38 -6.57 -17.92
CA LEU A 218 12.19 -7.69 -17.44
C LEU A 218 12.85 -8.47 -18.58
N ALA A 219 12.13 -8.72 -19.67
CA ALA A 219 12.64 -9.42 -20.85
C ALA A 219 13.75 -8.62 -21.53
N GLN A 220 13.56 -7.33 -21.77
CA GLN A 220 14.55 -6.43 -22.37
C GLN A 220 15.80 -6.30 -21.49
N ALA A 221 15.61 -6.24 -20.18
CA ALA A 221 16.73 -6.17 -19.24
C ALA A 221 17.53 -7.48 -19.18
N GLU A 222 16.85 -8.63 -19.23
CA GLU A 222 17.52 -9.94 -19.29
C GLU A 222 18.33 -10.09 -20.58
N GLU A 223 17.79 -9.70 -21.73
CA GLU A 223 18.50 -9.70 -23.02
C GLU A 223 19.72 -8.79 -22.98
N ALA A 224 19.60 -7.62 -22.34
CA ALA A 224 20.70 -6.67 -22.17
C ALA A 224 21.68 -7.04 -21.04
N GLY A 225 21.42 -8.09 -20.27
CA GLY A 225 22.24 -8.50 -19.12
C GLY A 225 22.22 -7.50 -17.96
N LYS A 226 21.12 -6.73 -17.79
CA LYS A 226 21.00 -5.66 -16.81
C LYS A 226 20.27 -6.10 -15.55
N PRO A 227 20.74 -5.72 -14.35
CA PRO A 227 20.09 -6.06 -13.10
C PRO A 227 18.83 -5.19 -12.90
N VAL A 228 17.73 -5.86 -12.56
CA VAL A 228 16.44 -5.20 -12.25
C VAL A 228 15.97 -5.59 -10.86
N ALA A 229 15.68 -4.58 -10.04
CA ALA A 229 14.92 -4.75 -8.81
C ALA A 229 13.46 -4.34 -9.06
N VAL A 230 12.54 -5.24 -8.83
CA VAL A 230 11.10 -4.93 -8.84
C VAL A 230 10.68 -4.46 -7.45
N LEU A 231 10.04 -3.31 -7.39
CA LEU A 231 9.44 -2.74 -6.19
C LEU A 231 7.92 -2.77 -6.29
N ALA A 232 7.28 -3.76 -5.69
CA ALA A 232 5.83 -3.82 -5.60
C ALA A 232 5.32 -2.76 -4.62
N ILE A 233 4.79 -1.67 -5.18
CA ILE A 233 4.43 -0.48 -4.40
C ILE A 233 3.22 -0.74 -3.51
N ARG A 234 2.18 -1.40 -4.02
CA ARG A 234 0.91 -1.58 -3.31
C ARG A 234 0.70 -2.99 -2.80
N ASN A 235 0.70 -3.96 -3.68
CA ASN A 235 0.35 -5.34 -3.39
C ASN A 235 1.53 -6.28 -3.67
N PRO A 236 1.76 -7.29 -2.83
CA PRO A 236 2.83 -8.26 -3.06
C PRO A 236 2.47 -9.29 -4.15
N TYR A 237 1.22 -9.35 -4.58
CA TYR A 237 0.72 -10.35 -5.53
C TYR A 237 1.30 -10.21 -6.95
N ASP A 238 1.89 -9.07 -7.29
CA ASP A 238 2.49 -8.82 -8.60
C ASP A 238 3.58 -9.84 -8.93
N ILE A 239 4.27 -10.38 -7.93
CA ILE A 239 5.32 -11.41 -8.09
C ILE A 239 4.81 -12.68 -8.78
N ALA A 240 3.54 -13.05 -8.60
CA ALA A 240 2.94 -14.22 -9.22
C ALA A 240 2.89 -14.11 -10.76
N TYR A 241 2.92 -12.89 -11.29
CA TYR A 241 2.91 -12.61 -12.73
C TYR A 241 4.29 -12.26 -13.29
N MET A 242 5.31 -12.22 -12.44
CA MET A 242 6.70 -11.85 -12.81
C MET A 242 7.70 -12.96 -12.44
N PRO A 243 7.54 -14.18 -12.96
CA PRO A 243 8.38 -15.32 -12.55
C PRO A 243 9.86 -15.11 -12.90
N THR A 244 10.16 -14.31 -13.93
CA THR A 244 11.52 -14.00 -14.39
C THR A 244 12.23 -12.92 -13.55
N ALA A 245 11.51 -12.18 -12.69
CA ALA A 245 12.14 -11.23 -11.79
C ALA A 245 13.15 -11.94 -10.88
N LYS A 246 14.38 -11.43 -10.82
CA LYS A 246 15.47 -11.97 -9.98
C LYS A 246 15.55 -11.32 -8.61
N ALA A 247 15.07 -10.08 -8.50
CA ALA A 247 14.98 -9.34 -7.23
C ALA A 247 13.60 -8.69 -7.12
N PHE A 248 12.92 -8.92 -5.99
CA PHE A 248 11.56 -8.45 -5.79
C PHE A 248 11.30 -8.07 -4.33
N LEU A 249 10.85 -6.83 -4.11
CA LEU A 249 10.47 -6.31 -2.80
C LEU A 249 9.02 -5.85 -2.82
N ALA A 250 8.35 -5.94 -1.67
CA ALA A 250 7.02 -5.36 -1.44
C ALA A 250 7.07 -4.32 -0.31
N VAL A 251 6.38 -3.18 -0.51
CA VAL A 251 6.40 -2.07 0.46
C VAL A 251 5.01 -1.63 0.93
N TYR A 252 3.94 -2.21 0.40
CA TYR A 252 2.55 -2.01 0.85
C TYR A 252 2.12 -0.53 0.91
N GLY A 253 2.65 0.28 0.00
CA GLY A 253 2.44 1.71 -0.02
C GLY A 253 1.12 2.13 -0.67
N ALA A 254 0.76 3.37 -0.40
CA ALA A 254 -0.32 4.08 -1.09
C ALA A 254 0.25 5.11 -2.07
N ALA A 255 -0.51 6.18 -2.29
CA ALA A 255 -0.13 7.25 -3.20
C ALA A 255 1.05 8.10 -2.70
N GLU A 256 1.12 8.25 -1.39
CA GLU A 256 2.03 9.14 -0.67
C GLU A 256 2.54 8.41 0.57
N GLY A 257 3.65 8.87 1.13
CA GLY A 257 4.18 8.32 2.37
C GLY A 257 5.54 7.64 2.22
N PRO A 258 6.10 7.11 3.31
CA PRO A 258 7.48 6.65 3.39
C PRO A 258 7.75 5.25 2.80
N ASN A 259 6.73 4.55 2.30
CA ASN A 259 6.86 3.16 1.85
C ASN A 259 7.76 3.02 0.62
N ILE A 260 7.56 3.86 -0.42
CA ILE A 260 8.42 3.88 -1.61
C ILE A 260 9.86 4.27 -1.23
N PRO A 261 10.08 5.38 -0.49
CA PRO A 261 11.39 5.70 0.06
C PRO A 261 12.04 4.55 0.82
N ALA A 262 11.31 3.85 1.69
CA ALA A 262 11.84 2.70 2.42
C ALA A 262 12.29 1.57 1.47
N GLY A 263 11.52 1.28 0.42
CA GLY A 263 11.86 0.30 -0.60
C GLY A 263 13.13 0.68 -1.39
N ILE A 264 13.24 1.93 -1.84
CA ILE A 264 14.44 2.43 -2.51
C ILE A 264 15.65 2.34 -1.57
N ARG A 265 15.53 2.76 -0.33
CA ARG A 265 16.59 2.64 0.68
C ARG A 265 17.01 1.19 0.92
N ALA A 266 16.06 0.25 0.85
CA ALA A 266 16.37 -1.18 0.95
C ALA A 266 17.10 -1.68 -0.30
N ILE A 267 16.64 -1.34 -1.51
CA ILE A 267 17.29 -1.75 -2.78
C ILE A 267 18.76 -1.32 -2.79
N PHE A 268 19.08 -0.14 -2.28
CA PHE A 268 20.44 0.38 -2.23
C PHE A 268 21.19 0.11 -0.90
N GLY A 269 20.61 -0.74 -0.04
CA GLY A 269 21.30 -1.27 1.15
C GLY A 269 21.41 -0.35 2.35
N ILE A 270 20.64 0.73 2.38
CA ILE A 270 20.56 1.64 3.55
C ILE A 270 19.65 1.05 4.63
N VAL A 271 18.61 0.34 4.23
CA VAL A 271 17.68 -0.37 5.11
C VAL A 271 17.81 -1.87 4.86
N LYS A 272 17.86 -2.67 5.92
CA LYS A 272 17.80 -4.14 5.79
C LYS A 272 16.33 -4.57 5.77
N PRO A 273 15.88 -5.29 4.71
CA PRO A 273 14.53 -5.86 4.69
C PRO A 273 14.35 -6.83 5.87
N GLN A 274 13.28 -6.67 6.63
CA GLN A 274 12.94 -7.55 7.76
C GLN A 274 11.43 -7.86 7.80
N GLY A 275 10.67 -7.25 6.89
CA GLY A 275 9.24 -7.48 6.77
C GLY A 275 8.94 -8.92 6.36
N LYS A 276 7.75 -9.38 6.73
CA LYS A 276 7.21 -10.68 6.38
C LYS A 276 5.86 -10.50 5.69
N LEU A 277 5.55 -11.38 4.74
CA LEU A 277 4.27 -11.33 4.04
C LEU A 277 3.09 -11.39 5.02
N PRO A 278 2.17 -10.45 4.98
CA PRO A 278 0.95 -10.49 5.81
C PRO A 278 -0.11 -11.45 5.26
N VAL A 279 0.11 -11.99 4.05
CA VAL A 279 -0.81 -12.87 3.32
C VAL A 279 -0.02 -13.92 2.57
N SER A 280 -0.63 -15.07 2.26
CA SER A 280 -0.06 -16.01 1.28
C SER A 280 -0.28 -15.51 -0.14
N ILE A 281 0.66 -15.77 -1.04
CA ILE A 281 0.57 -15.45 -2.46
C ILE A 281 0.24 -16.74 -3.21
N PRO A 282 -0.95 -16.86 -3.83
CA PRO A 282 -1.34 -18.08 -4.52
C PRO A 282 -0.51 -18.32 -5.79
N ASP A 283 -0.33 -19.57 -6.14
CA ASP A 283 0.17 -20.00 -7.44
C ASP A 283 -0.98 -20.32 -8.42
N ALA A 284 -0.63 -20.53 -9.68
CA ALA A 284 -1.60 -20.89 -10.72
C ALA A 284 -2.20 -22.30 -10.56
N GLY A 285 -1.62 -23.17 -9.74
CA GLY A 285 -2.06 -24.55 -9.50
C GLY A 285 -2.98 -24.70 -8.28
N GLY A 286 -3.32 -23.60 -7.60
CA GLY A 286 -4.18 -23.58 -6.40
C GLY A 286 -3.45 -23.83 -5.08
N GLY A 287 -2.10 -23.85 -5.12
CA GLY A 287 -1.23 -23.80 -3.95
C GLY A 287 -0.80 -22.37 -3.61
N ASN A 288 0.26 -22.27 -2.81
CA ASN A 288 0.89 -20.99 -2.49
C ASN A 288 2.28 -20.90 -3.09
N LEU A 289 2.54 -19.84 -3.86
CA LEU A 289 3.88 -19.48 -4.35
C LEU A 289 4.76 -19.05 -3.16
N TYR A 290 4.15 -18.29 -2.23
CA TYR A 290 4.77 -17.86 -0.98
C TYR A 290 3.76 -17.94 0.16
N GLU A 291 4.18 -18.45 1.30
CA GLU A 291 3.34 -18.52 2.50
C GLU A 291 3.28 -17.19 3.25
N CYS A 292 2.19 -16.96 3.97
CA CYS A 292 2.12 -15.90 4.98
C CYS A 292 3.30 -16.05 5.96
N GLY A 293 3.94 -14.94 6.30
CA GLY A 293 5.15 -14.94 7.15
C GLY A 293 6.47 -15.11 6.38
N TYR A 294 6.43 -15.35 5.07
CA TYR A 294 7.65 -15.42 4.25
C TYR A 294 8.30 -14.05 4.06
N GLY A 295 9.61 -14.03 4.03
CA GLY A 295 10.43 -12.86 3.71
C GLY A 295 11.90 -13.20 3.92
N LEU A 296 12.74 -12.73 3.00
CA LEU A 296 14.20 -12.88 3.01
C LEU A 296 14.84 -11.69 3.73
N GLU A 297 16.09 -11.88 4.12
CA GLU A 297 16.97 -10.85 4.66
C GLU A 297 18.23 -10.77 3.80
N TYR A 298 18.92 -9.65 3.84
CA TYR A 298 20.25 -9.58 3.22
C TYR A 298 21.23 -10.42 4.03
N PRO A 299 22.15 -11.14 3.37
CA PRO A 299 23.22 -11.82 4.07
C PRO A 299 24.05 -10.82 4.86
N GLU A 300 24.62 -11.28 6.00
CA GLU A 300 25.51 -10.50 6.84
C GLU A 300 26.82 -10.09 6.11
#